data_0649b65ea252c7e0196cf8cc9c04a00d
#
_entry.id   0649b65ea252c7e0196cf8cc9c04a00d
#
_cell.length_a   1.000
_cell.length_b   1.000
_cell.length_c   1.000
_cell.angle_alpha   90.00
_cell.angle_beta   90.00
_cell.angle_gamma   90.00
#
_symmetry.space_group_name_H-M   'P 1'
#
loop_
_entity.id
_entity.type
_entity.pdbx_description
1 polymer ?
#
loop_
_entity_poly.entity_id
_entity_poly.type
_entity_poly.pdbx_seq_one_letter_code
_entity_poly.pdbx_strand_id
1 'polypeptide(L)'
;MIRILYYSLFIVLYSCNSDYSLGKKKGYFRIDFPEKKYQLFNKPGYPYSFEYPVYATVTKDSTFFDDKAGDWWVNIDIPRFDGRIYISYKEIGKNNQFDSLVSDGFKMAYKQHMDISTGISDSLMKTPNGVEGIYFSLGGNTATANQFFLTDSTKHFLRGALYFNAAPNADSLGIVNDFLKQDLLHLINTLQWK
;
A
#
# COMPACT_ATOMS: atom_id res chain seq x y z
N MET A 1 -1.83 -44.49 -54.67
CA MET A 1 -1.27 -44.67 -53.30
C MET A 1 -0.42 -43.47 -52.85
N ILE A 2 0.45 -42.89 -53.62
CA ILE A 2 1.31 -41.76 -53.23
C ILE A 2 0.50 -40.48 -52.83
N ARG A 3 -0.61 -40.17 -53.51
CA ARG A 3 -1.46 -39.00 -53.17
C ARG A 3 -2.14 -39.08 -51.81
N ILE A 4 -2.51 -40.26 -51.34
CA ILE A 4 -3.14 -40.50 -50.06
C ILE A 4 -2.11 -40.30 -48.92
N LEU A 5 -0.87 -40.66 -49.19
CA LEU A 5 0.25 -40.49 -48.25
C LEU A 5 0.55 -38.99 -47.96
N TYR A 6 0.43 -38.13 -48.97
CA TYR A 6 0.61 -36.68 -48.81
C TYR A 6 -0.51 -36.04 -47.99
N TYR A 7 -1.75 -36.46 -48.13
CA TYR A 7 -2.85 -35.95 -47.33
C TYR A 7 -2.78 -36.42 -45.87
N SER A 8 -2.32 -37.62 -45.58
CA SER A 8 -2.12 -38.10 -44.22
C SER A 8 -0.97 -37.37 -43.51
N LEU A 9 0.07 -36.97 -44.21
CA LEU A 9 1.19 -36.20 -43.64
C LEU A 9 0.79 -34.77 -43.32
N PHE A 10 -0.13 -34.16 -44.07
CA PHE A 10 -0.62 -32.80 -43.79
C PHE A 10 -1.54 -32.72 -42.56
N ILE A 11 -2.28 -33.79 -42.26
CA ILE A 11 -3.16 -33.84 -41.07
C ILE A 11 -2.37 -33.94 -39.78
N VAL A 12 -1.20 -34.58 -39.78
CA VAL A 12 -0.34 -34.72 -38.60
C VAL A 12 0.30 -33.39 -38.18
N LEU A 13 0.50 -32.45 -39.13
CA LEU A 13 1.09 -31.15 -38.85
C LEU A 13 0.11 -30.13 -38.22
N TYR A 14 -1.19 -30.40 -38.22
CA TYR A 14 -2.19 -29.53 -37.59
C TYR A 14 -2.52 -29.90 -36.16
N SER A 15 -1.92 -30.95 -35.59
CA SER A 15 -2.23 -31.48 -34.25
C SER A 15 -1.44 -30.85 -33.10
N CYS A 16 -0.64 -29.78 -33.37
CA CYS A 16 0.16 -29.15 -32.31
C CYS A 16 -0.20 -27.68 -32.12
N ASN A 17 -1.43 -27.39 -31.72
CA ASN A 17 -1.77 -26.12 -31.08
C ASN A 17 -2.68 -26.38 -29.89
N SER A 18 -2.15 -27.02 -28.88
CA SER A 18 -2.77 -26.97 -27.54
C SER A 18 -2.01 -25.95 -26.70
N ASP A 19 -2.45 -24.71 -26.73
CA ASP A 19 -2.11 -23.70 -25.74
C ASP A 19 -2.71 -24.06 -24.34
N TYR A 20 -2.66 -25.33 -23.99
CA TYR A 20 -2.84 -25.75 -22.60
C TYR A 20 -1.54 -25.54 -21.85
N SER A 21 -1.22 -24.28 -21.57
CA SER A 21 -0.39 -23.96 -20.45
C SER A 21 -1.12 -24.49 -19.19
N LEU A 22 -0.88 -25.73 -18.85
CA LEU A 22 -1.17 -26.27 -17.51
C LEU A 22 -0.21 -25.58 -16.55
N GLY A 23 -0.40 -24.28 -16.35
CA GLY A 23 0.28 -23.54 -15.30
C GLY A 23 -0.06 -24.23 -13.98
N LYS A 24 0.87 -25.03 -13.46
CA LYS A 24 0.75 -25.53 -12.10
C LYS A 24 0.46 -24.32 -11.24
N LYS A 25 -0.70 -24.28 -10.55
CA LYS A 25 -0.99 -23.24 -9.57
C LYS A 25 0.20 -23.18 -8.63
N LYS A 26 0.86 -22.02 -8.56
CA LYS A 26 1.96 -21.80 -7.62
C LYS A 26 1.39 -22.03 -6.21
N GLY A 27 1.93 -23.03 -5.50
CA GLY A 27 1.62 -23.22 -4.10
C GLY A 27 2.32 -22.11 -3.31
N TYR A 28 1.61 -21.46 -2.43
CA TYR A 28 2.20 -20.51 -1.47
C TYR A 28 2.36 -21.20 -0.13
N PHE A 29 3.38 -20.81 0.64
CA PHE A 29 3.50 -21.24 2.02
C PHE A 29 2.28 -20.78 2.81
N ARG A 30 1.82 -21.62 3.74
CA ARG A 30 0.75 -21.22 4.66
C ARG A 30 1.25 -20.08 5.54
N ILE A 31 0.51 -18.98 5.55
CA ILE A 31 0.75 -17.83 6.41
C ILE A 31 -0.28 -17.86 7.54
N ASP A 32 0.18 -17.97 8.78
CA ASP A 32 -0.70 -17.86 9.94
C ASP A 32 -0.78 -16.38 10.34
N PHE A 33 -1.95 -15.78 10.13
CA PHE A 33 -2.19 -14.38 10.48
C PHE A 33 -2.56 -14.25 11.96
N PRO A 34 -2.07 -13.21 12.66
CA PRO A 34 -2.47 -12.92 14.03
C PRO A 34 -3.93 -12.43 14.08
N GLU A 35 -4.55 -12.58 15.26
CA GLU A 35 -5.86 -11.98 15.49
C GLU A 35 -5.79 -10.45 15.44
N LYS A 36 -6.81 -9.82 14.84
CA LYS A 36 -6.93 -8.36 14.77
C LYS A 36 -7.29 -7.81 16.13
N LYS A 37 -6.29 -7.25 16.80
CA LYS A 37 -6.42 -6.49 18.05
C LYS A 37 -5.64 -5.21 17.94
N TYR A 38 -6.16 -4.13 18.50
CA TYR A 38 -5.62 -2.79 18.34
C TYR A 38 -5.28 -2.16 19.68
N GLN A 39 -4.36 -1.22 19.65
CA GLN A 39 -3.95 -0.41 20.78
C GLN A 39 -3.82 1.05 20.35
N LEU A 40 -4.02 1.97 21.29
CA LEU A 40 -4.06 3.40 21.02
C LEU A 40 -2.65 4.02 21.02
N PHE A 41 -2.30 4.71 19.94
CA PHE A 41 -1.22 5.68 19.89
C PHE A 41 -1.75 7.05 20.30
N ASN A 42 -1.40 7.50 21.50
CA ASN A 42 -1.81 8.80 22.05
C ASN A 42 -0.65 9.44 22.83
N LYS A 43 0.45 9.72 22.10
CA LYS A 43 1.66 10.28 22.71
C LYS A 43 1.49 11.78 22.96
N PRO A 44 1.86 12.30 24.15
CA PRO A 44 1.87 13.74 24.41
C PRO A 44 2.75 14.51 23.42
N GLY A 45 2.27 15.69 22.98
CA GLY A 45 2.98 16.55 22.01
C GLY A 45 2.75 16.18 20.54
N TYR A 46 2.11 15.05 20.24
CA TYR A 46 1.72 14.72 18.87
C TYR A 46 0.36 15.35 18.53
N PRO A 47 0.20 15.94 17.31
CA PRO A 47 -1.02 16.62 16.89
C PRO A 47 -2.13 15.65 16.45
N TYR A 48 -1.94 14.36 16.63
CA TYR A 48 -2.89 13.31 16.26
C TYR A 48 -2.79 12.10 17.20
N SER A 49 -3.82 11.28 17.17
CA SER A 49 -3.88 9.95 17.78
C SER A 49 -4.57 8.98 16.83
N PHE A 50 -4.27 7.69 16.93
CA PHE A 50 -4.88 6.61 16.12
C PHE A 50 -4.71 5.27 16.81
N GLU A 51 -5.45 4.26 16.38
CA GLU A 51 -5.24 2.89 16.81
C GLU A 51 -4.39 2.11 15.79
N TYR A 52 -3.55 1.22 16.30
CA TYR A 52 -2.67 0.38 15.49
C TYR A 52 -2.61 -1.06 16.05
N PRO A 53 -2.22 -2.08 15.24
CA PRO A 53 -2.22 -3.48 15.66
C PRO A 53 -1.30 -3.73 16.86
N VAL A 54 -1.72 -4.57 17.82
CA VAL A 54 -0.89 -4.95 18.98
C VAL A 54 0.39 -5.71 18.60
N TYR A 55 0.45 -6.28 17.41
CA TYR A 55 1.63 -6.95 16.86
C TYR A 55 2.58 -6.03 16.09
N ALA A 56 2.33 -4.72 16.11
CA ALA A 56 3.17 -3.68 15.53
C ALA A 56 3.78 -2.79 16.61
N THR A 57 4.83 -2.06 16.26
CA THR A 57 5.51 -1.11 17.14
C THR A 57 5.58 0.26 16.47
N VAL A 58 5.32 1.33 17.22
CA VAL A 58 5.44 2.70 16.71
C VAL A 58 6.77 3.29 17.18
N THR A 59 7.58 3.72 16.21
CA THR A 59 8.88 4.37 16.43
C THR A 59 8.87 5.77 15.84
N LYS A 60 9.59 6.74 16.46
CA LYS A 60 9.80 8.05 15.83
C LYS A 60 10.66 7.85 14.59
N ASP A 61 10.28 8.46 13.47
CA ASP A 61 11.13 8.44 12.28
C ASP A 61 12.33 9.36 12.51
N SER A 62 13.53 8.75 12.51
CA SER A 62 14.81 9.45 12.69
C SER A 62 15.73 9.32 11.48
N THR A 63 15.29 8.63 10.41
CA THR A 63 16.16 8.16 9.33
C THR A 63 15.83 8.74 7.96
N PHE A 64 15.17 9.88 7.89
CA PHE A 64 14.93 10.50 6.60
C PHE A 64 16.26 11.04 5.99
N PHE A 65 16.41 10.85 4.67
CA PHE A 65 17.63 11.10 3.87
C PHE A 65 18.23 12.51 3.94
N ASP A 66 17.55 13.46 4.54
CA ASP A 66 17.98 14.81 4.83
C ASP A 66 17.56 15.13 6.25
N ASP A 67 18.39 15.46 7.16
CA ASP A 67 18.25 15.94 8.55
C ASP A 67 16.92 16.63 8.97
N LYS A 68 15.83 16.39 8.27
CA LYS A 68 14.54 17.06 8.35
C LYS A 68 13.34 16.11 8.48
N ALA A 69 13.50 14.96 9.15
CA ALA A 69 12.32 14.25 9.62
C ALA A 69 11.51 15.20 10.52
N GLY A 70 10.26 15.46 10.17
CA GLY A 70 9.39 16.33 10.97
C GLY A 70 9.23 15.78 12.39
N ASP A 71 9.02 16.66 13.36
CA ASP A 71 8.96 16.30 14.78
C ASP A 71 7.92 15.22 15.11
N TRP A 72 6.90 15.08 14.27
CA TRP A 72 5.75 14.18 14.47
C TRP A 72 5.66 13.06 13.44
N TRP A 73 6.76 12.72 12.76
CA TRP A 73 6.81 11.59 11.85
C TRP A 73 7.05 10.31 12.63
N VAL A 74 6.30 9.25 12.29
CA VAL A 74 6.44 7.94 12.92
C VAL A 74 6.42 6.82 11.90
N ASN A 75 7.09 5.73 12.26
CA ASN A 75 7.03 4.46 11.54
C ASN A 75 6.25 3.45 12.38
N ILE A 76 5.38 2.69 11.76
CA ILE A 76 4.69 1.57 12.37
C ILE A 76 5.32 0.31 11.80
N ASP A 77 6.18 -0.30 12.57
CA ASP A 77 6.91 -1.51 12.19
C ASP A 77 6.07 -2.75 12.47
N ILE A 78 5.98 -3.65 11.49
CA ILE A 78 5.24 -4.92 11.56
C ILE A 78 6.23 -6.05 11.27
N PRO A 79 7.09 -6.45 12.24
CA PRO A 79 8.23 -7.34 12.00
C PRO A 79 7.83 -8.71 11.46
N ARG A 80 6.66 -9.23 11.86
CA ARG A 80 6.17 -10.55 11.43
C ARG A 80 6.03 -10.67 9.91
N PHE A 81 5.76 -9.56 9.23
CA PHE A 81 5.54 -9.50 7.79
C PHE A 81 6.61 -8.69 7.05
N ASP A 82 7.67 -8.30 7.77
CA ASP A 82 8.70 -7.38 7.24
C ASP A 82 8.10 -6.15 6.55
N GLY A 83 6.99 -5.66 7.16
CA GLY A 83 6.20 -4.54 6.68
C GLY A 83 6.38 -3.32 7.57
N ARG A 84 6.23 -2.13 6.96
CA ARG A 84 6.29 -0.85 7.65
C ARG A 84 5.31 0.14 7.05
N ILE A 85 4.57 0.84 7.91
CA ILE A 85 3.76 1.98 7.49
C ILE A 85 4.55 3.22 7.89
N TYR A 86 4.92 4.02 6.89
CA TYR A 86 5.53 5.34 7.09
C TYR A 86 4.43 6.37 7.26
N ILE A 87 4.47 7.13 8.33
CA ILE A 87 3.54 8.24 8.60
C ILE A 87 4.34 9.53 8.63
N SER A 88 4.05 10.44 7.73
CA SER A 88 4.57 11.80 7.71
C SER A 88 3.45 12.80 8.04
N TYR A 89 3.78 13.80 8.83
CA TYR A 89 2.87 14.87 9.20
C TYR A 89 3.46 16.23 8.82
N LYS A 90 2.60 17.11 8.32
CA LYS A 90 2.94 18.50 8.06
C LYS A 90 1.81 19.40 8.56
N GLU A 91 2.16 20.48 9.22
CA GLU A 91 1.21 21.53 9.55
C GLU A 91 0.97 22.40 8.32
N ILE A 92 -0.31 22.62 7.97
CA ILE A 92 -0.71 23.53 6.88
C ILE A 92 -0.44 24.97 7.33
N GLY A 93 0.20 25.75 6.48
CA GLY A 93 0.54 27.13 6.79
C GLY A 93 1.40 27.78 5.69
N LYS A 94 2.10 28.84 6.03
CA LYS A 94 2.89 29.64 5.06
C LYS A 94 3.93 28.80 4.29
N ASN A 95 4.56 27.82 4.96
CA ASN A 95 5.61 26.99 4.37
C ASN A 95 5.05 25.71 3.71
N ASN A 96 3.83 25.32 4.03
CA ASN A 96 3.17 24.10 3.57
C ASN A 96 1.75 24.46 3.15
N GLN A 97 1.59 24.98 1.93
CA GLN A 97 0.26 25.31 1.42
C GLN A 97 -0.54 24.03 1.12
N PHE A 98 -1.81 24.05 1.46
CA PHE A 98 -2.70 22.89 1.31
C PHE A 98 -2.69 22.31 -0.10
N ASP A 99 -2.87 23.14 -1.13
CA ASP A 99 -2.89 22.70 -2.53
C ASP A 99 -1.57 22.03 -2.96
N SER A 100 -0.44 22.53 -2.44
CA SER A 100 0.87 21.94 -2.69
C SER A 100 1.00 20.56 -2.04
N LEU A 101 0.53 20.40 -0.80
CA LEU A 101 0.56 19.13 -0.08
C LEU A 101 -0.33 18.08 -0.76
N VAL A 102 -1.52 18.46 -1.19
CA VAL A 102 -2.43 17.61 -1.96
C VAL A 102 -1.79 17.20 -3.30
N SER A 103 -1.25 18.19 -4.05
CA SER A 103 -0.55 17.92 -5.31
C SER A 103 0.63 16.95 -5.12
N ASP A 104 1.41 17.10 -4.06
CA ASP A 104 2.51 16.19 -3.73
C ASP A 104 2.01 14.79 -3.37
N GLY A 105 0.89 14.68 -2.65
CA GLY A 105 0.24 13.40 -2.35
C GLY A 105 -0.13 12.63 -3.63
N PHE A 106 -0.76 13.32 -4.58
CA PHE A 106 -1.08 12.73 -5.89
C PHE A 106 0.17 12.40 -6.72
N LYS A 107 1.17 13.28 -6.77
CA LYS A 107 2.44 13.01 -7.46
C LYS A 107 3.14 11.76 -6.93
N MET A 108 3.17 11.58 -5.62
CA MET A 108 3.79 10.41 -5.01
C MET A 108 3.03 9.11 -5.32
N ALA A 109 1.70 9.15 -5.39
CA ALA A 109 0.91 7.99 -5.74
C ALA A 109 0.97 7.66 -7.24
N TYR A 110 0.84 8.66 -8.11
CA TYR A 110 0.74 8.46 -9.56
C TYR A 110 2.10 8.46 -10.26
N LYS A 111 2.87 9.56 -10.15
CA LYS A 111 4.07 9.76 -10.98
C LYS A 111 5.16 8.71 -10.74
N GLN A 112 5.30 8.23 -9.51
CA GLN A 112 6.32 7.23 -9.18
C GLN A 112 5.93 5.80 -9.55
N HIS A 113 4.65 5.53 -9.85
CA HIS A 113 4.14 4.19 -10.03
C HIS A 113 3.44 3.96 -11.38
N MET A 114 3.24 5.01 -12.19
CA MET A 114 2.47 4.95 -13.44
C MET A 114 3.03 3.90 -14.42
N ASP A 115 4.36 3.78 -14.52
CA ASP A 115 5.02 2.88 -15.48
C ASP A 115 5.07 1.41 -15.01
N ILE A 116 4.86 1.15 -13.72
CA ILE A 116 5.01 -0.18 -13.11
C ILE A 116 3.70 -0.74 -12.55
N SER A 117 2.68 0.10 -12.39
CA SER A 117 1.37 -0.31 -11.89
C SER A 117 0.51 -0.90 -13.02
N THR A 118 -0.32 -1.88 -12.70
CA THR A 118 -1.39 -2.38 -13.59
C THR A 118 -2.65 -1.51 -13.54
N GLY A 119 -2.71 -0.56 -12.62
CA GLY A 119 -3.77 0.42 -12.43
C GLY A 119 -3.63 1.10 -11.09
N ILE A 120 -4.03 2.37 -11.04
CA ILE A 120 -4.08 3.20 -9.83
C ILE A 120 -5.50 3.70 -9.68
N SER A 121 -6.10 3.47 -8.52
CA SER A 121 -7.40 4.02 -8.15
C SER A 121 -7.28 4.86 -6.89
N ASP A 122 -8.01 5.94 -6.85
CA ASP A 122 -8.15 6.78 -5.67
C ASP A 122 -9.61 6.83 -5.22
N SER A 123 -9.82 6.98 -3.94
CA SER A 123 -11.15 7.10 -3.35
C SER A 123 -11.15 8.12 -2.21
N LEU A 124 -12.21 8.92 -2.18
CA LEU A 124 -12.46 9.84 -1.08
C LEU A 124 -12.73 9.08 0.20
N MET A 125 -12.08 9.52 1.28
CA MET A 125 -12.27 8.99 2.63
C MET A 125 -12.91 10.06 3.50
N LYS A 126 -13.90 9.62 4.27
CA LYS A 126 -14.49 10.42 5.34
C LYS A 126 -14.67 9.49 6.54
N THR A 127 -13.94 9.78 7.61
CA THR A 127 -13.92 8.93 8.80
C THR A 127 -15.05 9.31 9.77
N PRO A 128 -15.42 8.42 10.70
CA PRO A 128 -16.40 8.74 11.76
C PRO A 128 -15.99 9.95 12.62
N ASN A 129 -14.70 10.24 12.71
CA ASN A 129 -14.14 11.37 13.46
C ASN A 129 -14.11 12.69 12.66
N GLY A 130 -14.70 12.71 11.45
CA GLY A 130 -14.74 13.89 10.59
C GLY A 130 -13.43 14.21 9.88
N VAL A 131 -12.47 13.27 9.89
CA VAL A 131 -11.23 13.40 9.12
C VAL A 131 -11.52 13.02 7.66
N GLU A 132 -11.05 13.83 6.74
CA GLU A 132 -11.22 13.62 5.29
C GLU A 132 -9.87 13.33 4.63
N GLY A 133 -9.89 12.76 3.42
CA GLY A 133 -8.65 12.50 2.69
C GLY A 133 -8.86 11.66 1.45
N ILE A 134 -7.75 11.15 0.91
CA ILE A 134 -7.73 10.26 -0.26
C ILE A 134 -6.97 8.99 0.10
N TYR A 135 -7.54 7.87 -0.28
CA TYR A 135 -6.88 6.56 -0.25
C TYR A 135 -6.56 6.13 -1.68
N PHE A 136 -5.30 5.73 -1.91
CA PHE A 136 -4.81 5.24 -3.19
C PHE A 136 -4.56 3.72 -3.10
N SER A 137 -5.09 3.00 -4.07
CA SER A 137 -4.81 1.57 -4.27
C SER A 137 -4.07 1.38 -5.59
N LEU A 138 -2.88 0.78 -5.52
CA LEU A 138 -1.99 0.58 -6.65
C LEU A 138 -1.85 -0.92 -6.94
N GLY A 139 -2.24 -1.32 -8.15
CA GLY A 139 -2.09 -2.70 -8.61
C GLY A 139 -0.72 -2.99 -9.21
N GLY A 140 -0.41 -4.28 -9.37
CA GLY A 140 0.86 -4.73 -9.98
C GLY A 140 2.03 -4.76 -9.01
N ASN A 141 3.24 -4.87 -9.54
CA ASN A 141 4.48 -4.99 -8.76
C ASN A 141 5.01 -3.62 -8.29
N THR A 142 4.15 -2.87 -7.60
CA THR A 142 4.51 -1.56 -7.03
C THR A 142 5.19 -1.72 -5.68
N ALA A 143 6.09 -0.81 -5.32
CA ALA A 143 6.79 -0.82 -4.04
C ALA A 143 5.83 -0.63 -2.85
N THR A 144 4.72 0.05 -3.09
CA THR A 144 3.62 0.23 -2.13
C THR A 144 2.29 0.12 -2.86
N ALA A 145 1.43 -0.78 -2.40
CA ALA A 145 0.10 -0.98 -2.96
C ALA A 145 -0.97 -0.10 -2.29
N ASN A 146 -0.68 0.44 -1.10
CA ASN A 146 -1.63 1.21 -0.29
C ASN A 146 -0.98 2.49 0.23
N GLN A 147 -1.52 3.63 -0.19
CA GLN A 147 -1.13 4.94 0.27
C GLN A 147 -2.37 5.76 0.64
N PHE A 148 -2.21 6.76 1.45
CA PHE A 148 -3.28 7.69 1.77
C PHE A 148 -2.72 9.04 2.23
N PHE A 149 -3.54 10.07 2.16
CA PHE A 149 -3.37 11.27 2.96
C PHE A 149 -4.70 11.64 3.64
N LEU A 150 -4.59 12.23 4.81
CA LEU A 150 -5.70 12.68 5.64
C LEU A 150 -5.48 14.14 6.04
N THR A 151 -6.55 14.92 6.14
CA THR A 151 -6.48 16.35 6.42
C THR A 151 -7.78 16.87 7.04
N ASP A 152 -7.69 18.02 7.67
CA ASP A 152 -8.83 18.89 8.01
C ASP A 152 -8.90 20.12 7.10
N SER A 153 -8.04 20.17 6.05
CA SER A 153 -7.90 21.24 5.07
C SER A 153 -7.46 22.60 5.63
N THR A 154 -7.25 22.71 6.95
CA THR A 154 -6.95 23.98 7.63
C THR A 154 -5.64 23.99 8.37
N LYS A 155 -5.34 22.93 9.11
CA LYS A 155 -4.17 22.86 9.99
C LYS A 155 -3.36 21.59 9.80
N HIS A 156 -4.01 20.46 9.59
CA HIS A 156 -3.40 19.14 9.67
C HIS A 156 -3.35 18.45 8.30
N PHE A 157 -2.17 17.95 7.95
CA PHE A 157 -1.97 17.09 6.79
C PHE A 157 -1.07 15.91 7.18
N LEU A 158 -1.60 14.70 7.07
CA LEU A 158 -0.90 13.45 7.37
C LEU A 158 -0.92 12.55 6.15
N ARG A 159 0.24 12.00 5.78
CA ARG A 159 0.36 11.02 4.71
C ARG A 159 0.87 9.70 5.28
N GLY A 160 0.33 8.60 4.77
CA GLY A 160 0.78 7.25 5.11
C GLY A 160 0.96 6.37 3.89
N ALA A 161 1.91 5.42 3.97
CA ALA A 161 2.14 4.44 2.93
C ALA A 161 2.70 3.14 3.53
N LEU A 162 2.15 1.99 3.09
CA LEU A 162 2.60 0.66 3.52
C LEU A 162 3.66 0.14 2.55
N TYR A 163 4.83 -0.21 3.07
CA TYR A 163 5.93 -0.84 2.35
C TYR A 163 6.31 -2.18 2.95
N PHE A 164 6.90 -3.04 2.13
CA PHE A 164 7.54 -4.28 2.55
C PHE A 164 9.04 -4.19 2.25
N ASN A 165 9.87 -4.75 3.13
CA ASN A 165 11.31 -4.88 2.92
C ASN A 165 11.60 -6.12 2.03
N ALA A 166 10.92 -6.18 0.88
CA ALA A 166 11.01 -7.26 -0.10
C ALA A 166 10.88 -6.69 -1.50
N ALA A 167 11.40 -7.40 -2.49
CA ALA A 167 11.18 -7.03 -3.88
C ALA A 167 9.68 -7.03 -4.20
N PRO A 168 9.16 -6.00 -4.88
CA PRO A 168 7.75 -5.92 -5.24
C PRO A 168 7.31 -7.14 -6.04
N ASN A 169 6.30 -7.86 -5.53
CA ASN A 169 5.70 -9.03 -6.17
C ASN A 169 4.24 -9.16 -5.72
N ALA A 170 3.32 -8.73 -6.56
CA ALA A 170 1.90 -8.73 -6.26
C ALA A 170 1.36 -10.13 -5.96
N ASP A 171 1.85 -11.16 -6.65
CA ASP A 171 1.39 -12.54 -6.47
C ASP A 171 1.72 -13.08 -5.07
N SER A 172 2.92 -12.83 -4.57
CA SER A 172 3.38 -13.37 -3.28
C SER A 172 3.01 -12.48 -2.09
N LEU A 173 3.05 -11.14 -2.27
CA LEU A 173 2.75 -10.19 -1.22
C LEU A 173 1.25 -9.87 -1.10
N GLY A 174 0.44 -10.19 -2.12
CA GLY A 174 -0.97 -9.81 -2.19
C GLY A 174 -1.78 -10.21 -0.94
N ILE A 175 -1.64 -11.46 -0.48
CA ILE A 175 -2.35 -11.96 0.70
C ILE A 175 -1.98 -11.19 1.97
N VAL A 176 -0.68 -10.91 2.17
CA VAL A 176 -0.20 -10.13 3.33
C VAL A 176 -0.62 -8.67 3.20
N ASN A 177 -0.55 -8.13 2.00
CA ASN A 177 -0.98 -6.77 1.71
C ASN A 177 -2.48 -6.58 2.01
N ASP A 178 -3.34 -7.51 1.61
CA ASP A 178 -4.79 -7.47 1.89
C ASP A 178 -5.08 -7.60 3.38
N PHE A 179 -4.30 -8.41 4.10
CA PHE A 179 -4.40 -8.50 5.54
C PHE A 179 -4.02 -7.16 6.20
N LEU A 180 -2.88 -6.56 5.86
CA LEU A 180 -2.41 -5.30 6.46
C LEU A 180 -3.20 -4.08 5.99
N LYS A 181 -3.83 -4.13 4.81
CA LYS A 181 -4.77 -3.11 4.34
C LYS A 181 -5.91 -2.88 5.34
N GLN A 182 -6.42 -3.94 5.99
CA GLN A 182 -7.45 -3.81 7.02
C GLN A 182 -6.95 -3.02 8.23
N ASP A 183 -5.70 -3.23 8.65
CA ASP A 183 -5.09 -2.46 9.73
C ASP A 183 -4.88 -0.99 9.36
N LEU A 184 -4.49 -0.75 8.10
CA LEU A 184 -4.34 0.60 7.57
C LEU A 184 -5.68 1.35 7.55
N LEU A 185 -6.75 0.68 7.12
CA LEU A 185 -8.09 1.26 7.13
C LEU A 185 -8.61 1.49 8.55
N HIS A 186 -8.28 0.60 9.51
CA HIS A 186 -8.60 0.79 10.91
C HIS A 186 -7.89 2.02 11.49
N LEU A 187 -6.59 2.17 11.21
CA LEU A 187 -5.82 3.35 11.59
C LEU A 187 -6.47 4.63 11.04
N ILE A 188 -6.82 4.66 9.76
CA ILE A 188 -7.48 5.79 9.11
C ILE A 188 -8.80 6.13 9.83
N ASN A 189 -9.64 5.13 10.08
CA ASN A 189 -10.97 5.31 10.68
C ASN A 189 -10.91 5.76 12.15
N THR A 190 -9.83 5.46 12.86
CA THR A 190 -9.65 5.81 14.27
C THR A 190 -8.82 7.08 14.48
N LEU A 191 -8.27 7.64 13.40
CA LEU A 191 -7.46 8.86 13.49
C LEU A 191 -8.28 10.04 14.01
N GLN A 192 -7.69 10.78 14.94
CA GLN A 192 -8.24 12.02 15.51
C GLN A 192 -7.15 13.09 15.54
N TRP A 193 -7.50 14.30 15.16
CA TRP A 193 -6.68 15.49 15.35
C TRP A 193 -6.78 15.99 16.81
N LYS A 194 -5.73 16.72 17.26
CA LYS A 194 -5.65 17.33 18.59
C LYS A 194 -5.44 18.84 18.51
#